data_1e3e9f1ccb84f3b1bcbba0bd4289c87c
#
_entry.id   1e3e9f1ccb84f3b1bcbba0bd4289c87c
#
_cell.length_a   1.000
_cell.length_b   1.000
_cell.length_c   1.000
_cell.angle_alpha   90.00
_cell.angle_beta   90.00
_cell.angle_gamma   90.00
#
_symmetry.space_group_name_H-M   'P 1'
#
loop_
_entity.id
_entity.type
_entity.pdbx_description
1 polymer ?
#
loop_
_entity_poly.entity_id
_entity_poly.type
_entity_poly.pdbx_seq_one_letter_code
_entity_poly.pdbx_strand_id
1 'polypeptide(L)'
;MASTHVAHDCIVGDNVIMSNLSTLGGHVVVGDWAILGGGVLVHQFTKIGSHVLIGGGFRAVQDVPPFILAADHPIKYKGVNLIGLKRRGFSSEERKSIKKIYK
;
A
#
# COMPACT_ATOMS: atom_id res chain seq x y z
N MET A 1 -0.48 12.36 -8.06
CA MET A 1 -1.28 13.43 -7.42
C MET A 1 -0.40 14.63 -7.07
N ALA A 2 -0.99 15.73 -6.68
CA ALA A 2 -0.23 16.95 -6.42
C ALA A 2 0.73 16.77 -5.22
N SER A 3 1.94 17.33 -5.37
CA SER A 3 2.96 17.36 -4.33
C SER A 3 3.40 15.98 -3.81
N THR A 4 3.29 14.95 -4.63
CA THR A 4 3.89 13.66 -4.29
C THR A 4 5.38 13.70 -4.56
N HIS A 5 6.15 12.92 -3.80
CA HIS A 5 7.59 12.83 -3.99
C HIS A 5 8.02 11.37 -4.04
N VAL A 6 8.80 11.05 -5.05
CA VAL A 6 9.42 9.72 -5.20
C VAL A 6 10.92 9.92 -5.23
N ALA A 7 11.60 9.46 -4.18
CA ALA A 7 13.04 9.61 -4.07
C ALA A 7 13.77 8.67 -5.05
N HIS A 8 15.11 8.73 -5.02
CA HIS A 8 15.95 7.99 -5.96
C HIS A 8 15.81 6.47 -5.81
N ASP A 9 15.98 5.77 -6.93
CA ASP A 9 16.02 4.31 -7.00
C ASP A 9 14.76 3.59 -6.50
N CYS A 10 13.60 4.26 -6.55
CA CYS A 10 12.33 3.62 -6.25
C CYS A 10 11.83 2.81 -7.46
N ILE A 11 11.12 1.72 -7.18
CA ILE A 11 10.40 0.96 -8.18
C ILE A 11 8.91 1.07 -7.84
N VAL A 12 8.15 1.71 -8.72
CA VAL A 12 6.70 1.88 -8.54
C VAL A 12 5.99 1.07 -9.62
N GLY A 13 5.14 0.16 -9.20
CA GLY A 13 4.39 -0.71 -10.10
C GLY A 13 3.34 0.03 -10.90
N ASP A 14 2.52 -0.75 -11.62
CA ASP A 14 1.46 -0.21 -12.47
C ASP A 14 0.21 0.12 -11.66
N ASN A 15 -0.51 1.17 -12.07
CA ASN A 15 -1.78 1.56 -11.47
C ASN A 15 -1.69 1.91 -9.98
N VAL A 16 -0.55 2.39 -9.53
CA VAL A 16 -0.37 2.87 -8.17
C VAL A 16 -0.99 4.27 -8.03
N ILE A 17 -1.69 4.49 -6.93
CA ILE A 17 -2.23 5.82 -6.61
C ILE A 17 -1.48 6.37 -5.41
N MET A 18 -0.85 7.51 -5.60
CA MET A 18 -0.21 8.26 -4.52
C MET A 18 -1.00 9.54 -4.32
N SER A 19 -1.75 9.60 -3.24
CA SER A 19 -2.55 10.79 -2.92
C SER A 19 -1.67 11.97 -2.53
N ASN A 20 -2.26 13.15 -2.40
CA ASN A 20 -1.51 14.39 -2.15
C ASN A 20 -0.53 14.26 -0.99
N LEU A 21 0.67 14.79 -1.17
CA LEU A 21 1.73 14.84 -0.17
C LEU A 21 2.28 13.47 0.25
N SER A 22 1.89 12.39 -0.42
CA SER A 22 2.51 11.10 -0.15
C SER A 22 3.97 11.11 -0.63
N THR A 23 4.84 10.44 0.09
CA THR A 23 6.29 10.50 -0.14
C THR A 23 6.91 9.12 -0.01
N LEU A 24 7.79 8.77 -0.96
CA LEU A 24 8.60 7.55 -0.89
C LEU A 24 10.04 7.94 -0.60
N GLY A 25 10.62 7.34 0.44
CA GLY A 25 12.05 7.42 0.68
C GLY A 25 12.84 6.65 -0.39
N GLY A 26 14.17 6.71 -0.36
CA GLY A 26 15.01 6.04 -1.36
C GLY A 26 14.86 4.52 -1.36
N HIS A 27 15.00 3.91 -2.53
CA HIS A 27 14.97 2.45 -2.70
C HIS A 27 13.68 1.78 -2.22
N VAL A 28 12.56 2.49 -2.24
CA VAL A 28 11.25 1.92 -1.92
C VAL A 28 10.71 1.16 -3.13
N VAL A 29 10.09 0.01 -2.88
CA VAL A 29 9.39 -0.76 -3.91
C VAL A 29 7.90 -0.74 -3.59
N VAL A 30 7.08 -0.33 -4.54
CA VAL A 30 5.62 -0.31 -4.40
C VAL A 30 5.01 -1.24 -5.45
N GLY A 31 4.26 -2.22 -5.00
CA GLY A 31 3.60 -3.19 -5.89
C GLY A 31 2.42 -2.60 -6.65
N ASP A 32 1.97 -3.33 -7.67
CA ASP A 32 0.86 -2.88 -8.53
C ASP A 32 -0.42 -2.65 -7.74
N TRP A 33 -1.18 -1.65 -8.15
CA TRP A 33 -2.48 -1.33 -7.59
C TRP A 33 -2.46 -0.87 -6.12
N ALA A 34 -1.30 -0.58 -5.55
CA ALA A 34 -1.23 -0.05 -4.19
C ALA A 34 -1.77 1.39 -4.16
N ILE A 35 -2.42 1.75 -3.06
CA ILE A 35 -2.94 3.11 -2.84
C ILE A 35 -2.33 3.65 -1.55
N LEU A 36 -1.63 4.77 -1.68
CA LEU A 36 -1.08 5.49 -0.53
C LEU A 36 -1.96 6.70 -0.26
N GLY A 37 -2.55 6.74 0.91
CA GLY A 37 -3.39 7.86 1.33
C GLY A 37 -2.62 9.17 1.43
N GLY A 38 -3.33 10.27 1.54
CA GLY A 38 -2.71 11.60 1.62
C GLY A 38 -1.74 11.72 2.79
N GLY A 39 -0.56 12.27 2.53
CA GLY A 39 0.45 12.47 3.56
C GLY A 39 1.17 11.21 4.05
N VAL A 40 0.95 10.06 3.41
CA VAL A 40 1.67 8.84 3.77
C VAL A 40 3.16 9.00 3.49
N LEU A 41 3.99 8.65 4.47
CA LEU A 41 5.44 8.64 4.32
C LEU A 41 5.94 7.19 4.37
N VAL A 42 6.56 6.74 3.29
CA VAL A 42 7.16 5.40 3.22
C VAL A 42 8.66 5.54 3.45
N HIS A 43 9.14 4.87 4.48
CA HIS A 43 10.55 4.94 4.87
C HIS A 43 11.45 4.28 3.82
N GLN A 44 12.71 4.72 3.73
CA GLN A 44 13.66 4.15 2.76
C GLN A 44 13.80 2.62 2.92
N PHE A 45 14.05 1.96 1.80
CA PHE A 45 14.21 0.50 1.70
C PHE A 45 12.96 -0.33 2.07
N THR A 46 11.81 0.30 2.28
CA THR A 46 10.56 -0.40 2.58
C THR A 46 9.93 -0.95 1.32
N LYS A 47 9.29 -2.11 1.42
CA LYS A 47 8.53 -2.72 0.34
C LYS A 47 7.05 -2.71 0.67
N ILE A 48 6.26 -2.16 -0.24
CA ILE A 48 4.79 -2.14 -0.15
C ILE A 48 4.26 -3.15 -1.16
N GLY A 49 3.50 -4.12 -0.69
CA GLY A 49 2.95 -5.17 -1.56
C GLY A 49 1.86 -4.66 -2.50
N SER A 50 1.50 -5.49 -3.48
CA SER A 50 0.43 -5.18 -4.41
C SER A 50 -0.93 -5.14 -3.71
N HIS A 51 -1.84 -4.33 -4.22
CA HIS A 51 -3.21 -4.17 -3.71
C HIS A 51 -3.30 -3.75 -2.25
N VAL A 52 -2.27 -3.12 -1.72
CA VAL A 52 -2.25 -2.56 -0.36
C VAL A 52 -2.92 -1.19 -0.35
N LEU A 53 -3.64 -0.89 0.71
CA LEU A 53 -4.13 0.46 0.99
C LEU A 53 -3.54 0.91 2.32
N ILE A 54 -2.76 2.00 2.29
CA ILE A 54 -2.24 2.62 3.50
C ILE A 54 -3.08 3.86 3.81
N GLY A 55 -3.64 3.92 5.01
CA GLY A 55 -4.45 5.04 5.45
C GLY A 55 -3.70 6.36 5.46
N GLY A 56 -4.41 7.45 5.21
CA GLY A 56 -3.80 8.77 5.12
C GLY A 56 -3.09 9.19 6.40
N GLY A 57 -1.95 9.87 6.24
CA GLY A 57 -1.17 10.43 7.34
C GLY A 57 -0.30 9.43 8.10
N PHE A 58 -0.36 8.15 7.80
CA PHE A 58 0.44 7.15 8.50
C PHE A 58 1.82 6.96 7.85
N ARG A 59 2.75 6.43 8.62
CA ARG A 59 4.12 6.20 8.17
C ARG A 59 4.39 4.72 8.04
N ALA A 60 4.85 4.29 6.88
CA ALA A 60 5.26 2.90 6.65
C ALA A 60 6.76 2.78 6.91
N VAL A 61 7.12 2.27 8.07
CA VAL A 61 8.53 2.10 8.48
C VAL A 61 8.98 0.64 8.40
N GLN A 62 8.12 -0.24 7.97
CA GLN A 62 8.41 -1.66 7.79
C GLN A 62 7.68 -2.16 6.56
N ASP A 63 8.12 -3.28 6.01
CA ASP A 63 7.48 -3.86 4.84
C ASP A 63 6.01 -4.17 5.09
N VAL A 64 5.18 -3.90 4.07
CA VAL A 64 3.75 -4.16 4.13
C VAL A 64 3.42 -5.28 3.14
N PRO A 65 2.97 -6.44 3.61
CA PRO A 65 2.64 -7.55 2.70
C PRO A 65 1.44 -7.21 1.82
N PRO A 66 1.26 -7.92 0.68
CA PRO A 66 0.20 -7.57 -0.27
C PRO A 66 -1.20 -7.82 0.27
N PHE A 67 -2.18 -7.18 -0.36
CA PHE A 67 -3.63 -7.37 -0.16
C PHE A 67 -4.21 -6.86 1.14
N ILE A 68 -3.49 -6.06 1.91
CA ILE A 68 -3.97 -5.64 3.24
C ILE A 68 -4.27 -4.14 3.32
N LEU A 69 -5.01 -3.80 4.35
CA LEU A 69 -5.16 -2.42 4.84
C LEU A 69 -4.15 -2.23 5.95
N ALA A 70 -3.43 -1.13 5.92
CA ALA A 70 -2.45 -0.79 6.96
C ALA A 70 -2.69 0.62 7.47
N ALA A 71 -2.60 0.82 8.77
CA ALA A 71 -2.83 2.12 9.41
C ALA A 71 -2.19 2.13 10.80
N ASP A 72 -2.31 3.24 11.49
CA ASP A 72 -1.85 3.48 12.87
C ASP A 72 -0.36 3.83 13.01
N HIS A 73 0.01 4.24 14.20
CA HIS A 73 1.36 4.57 14.63
C HIS A 73 1.74 3.69 15.84
N PRO A 74 2.64 2.71 15.69
CA PRO A 74 3.27 2.26 14.45
C PRO A 74 2.25 1.60 13.51
N ILE A 75 2.60 1.53 12.21
CA ILE A 75 1.70 0.97 11.21
C ILE A 75 1.39 -0.50 11.50
N LYS A 76 0.14 -0.88 11.34
CA LYS A 76 -0.35 -2.21 11.67
C LYS A 76 -1.27 -2.76 10.59
N TYR A 77 -1.33 -4.07 10.50
CA TYR A 77 -2.33 -4.77 9.71
C TYR A 77 -3.73 -4.48 10.26
N LYS A 78 -4.62 -4.01 9.39
CA LYS A 78 -6.00 -3.67 9.76
C LYS A 78 -7.04 -4.51 9.04
N GLY A 79 -6.60 -5.55 8.37
CA GLY A 79 -7.48 -6.43 7.61
C GLY A 79 -7.08 -6.53 6.15
N VAL A 80 -7.75 -7.40 5.42
CA VAL A 80 -7.56 -7.55 3.98
C VAL A 80 -8.29 -6.43 3.25
N ASN A 81 -7.67 -5.89 2.19
CA ASN A 81 -8.25 -4.83 1.37
C ASN A 81 -9.36 -5.38 0.47
N LEU A 82 -10.45 -5.83 1.05
CA LEU A 82 -11.55 -6.50 0.32
C LEU A 82 -12.22 -5.59 -0.69
N ILE A 83 -12.42 -4.32 -0.35
CA ILE A 83 -13.06 -3.36 -1.26
C ILE A 83 -12.21 -3.13 -2.50
N GLY A 84 -10.92 -2.93 -2.32
CA GLY A 84 -9.99 -2.76 -3.45
C GLY A 84 -9.92 -3.98 -4.33
N LEU A 85 -9.84 -5.17 -3.74
CA LEU A 85 -9.79 -6.43 -4.48
C LEU A 85 -11.07 -6.63 -5.30
N LYS A 86 -12.24 -6.36 -4.71
CA LYS A 86 -13.52 -6.45 -5.41
C LYS A 86 -13.57 -5.49 -6.60
N ARG A 87 -13.12 -4.26 -6.42
CA ARG A 87 -13.09 -3.25 -7.49
C ARG A 87 -12.22 -3.67 -8.66
N ARG A 88 -11.18 -4.46 -8.41
CA ARG A 88 -10.22 -4.89 -9.42
C ARG A 88 -10.55 -6.26 -10.02
N GLY A 89 -11.76 -6.76 -9.75
CA GLY A 89 -12.27 -7.98 -10.38
C GLY A 89 -11.90 -9.28 -9.68
N PHE A 90 -11.35 -9.25 -8.50
CA PHE A 90 -11.11 -10.47 -7.73
C PHE A 90 -12.44 -11.13 -7.38
N SER A 91 -12.57 -12.40 -7.65
CA SER A 91 -13.79 -13.16 -7.35
C SER A 91 -13.99 -13.28 -5.84
N SER A 92 -15.23 -13.63 -5.45
CA SER A 92 -15.55 -13.92 -4.05
C SER A 92 -14.66 -15.03 -3.49
N GLU A 93 -14.40 -16.06 -4.28
CA GLU A 93 -13.53 -17.16 -3.86
C GLU A 93 -12.08 -16.73 -3.68
N GLU A 94 -11.56 -15.92 -4.60
CA GLU A 94 -10.22 -15.38 -4.51
C GLU A 94 -10.05 -14.50 -3.26
N ARG A 95 -11.03 -13.64 -2.99
CA ARG A 95 -11.01 -12.80 -1.78
C ARG A 95 -11.04 -13.62 -0.51
N LYS A 96 -11.83 -14.68 -0.46
CA LYS A 96 -11.88 -15.60 0.68
C LYS A 96 -10.56 -16.31 0.90
N SER A 97 -9.92 -16.75 -0.17
CA SER A 97 -8.61 -17.41 -0.10
C SER A 97 -7.55 -16.48 0.48
N ILE A 98 -7.51 -15.23 0.03
CA ILE A 98 -6.57 -14.23 0.55
C ILE A 98 -6.84 -13.95 2.02
N LYS A 99 -8.10 -13.76 2.40
CA LYS A 99 -8.50 -13.52 3.78
C LYS A 99 -8.08 -14.68 4.70
N LYS A 100 -8.17 -15.90 4.20
CA LYS A 100 -7.79 -17.11 4.94
C LYS A 100 -6.29 -17.13 5.25
N ILE A 101 -5.45 -16.69 4.32
CA ILE A 101 -4.01 -16.60 4.51
C ILE A 101 -3.66 -15.66 5.65
N TYR A 102 -4.39 -14.56 5.78
CA TYR A 102 -4.13 -13.54 6.80
C TYR A 102 -4.92 -13.72 8.10
N LYS A 103 -5.50 -14.87 8.27
CA LYS A 103 -6.33 -15.12 9.45
C LYS A 103 -5.52 -15.36 10.72
#